data_e5eecb8e2b25c84850c1372e07c6b00d
#
_entry.id   e5eecb8e2b25c84850c1372e07c6b00d
#
_cell.length_a   1.000
_cell.length_b   1.000
_cell.length_c   1.000
_cell.angle_alpha   90.00
_cell.angle_beta   90.00
_cell.angle_gamma   90.00
#
_symmetry.space_group_name_H-M   'P 1'
#
loop_
_entity.id
_entity.type
_entity.pdbx_description
1 polymer ?
#
loop_
_entity_poly.entity_id
_entity_poly.type
_entity_poly.pdbx_seq_one_letter_code
_entity_poly.pdbx_strand_id
1 'polypeptide(L)'
;MRKVVLPLAFVLIASGQAVAQSTIYAIGMGLNSCGQYLSAVHNHPPGTYTSIERPQEGEFFDEASRYQQWLGGFISGSNWKKDSGNNVRTDGAAIDVWMRRWCEHNPTKKVFEAAAAFVLEQGK
;
A
#
# COMPACT_ATOMS: atom_id res chain seq x y z
N MET A 1 5.58 60.20 42.70
CA MET A 1 4.89 58.86 42.51
C MET A 1 5.26 58.31 41.17
N ARG A 2 6.17 57.31 41.13
CA ARG A 2 6.60 56.65 39.89
C ARG A 2 5.73 55.41 39.66
N LYS A 3 4.94 55.43 38.57
CA LYS A 3 4.13 54.27 38.17
C LYS A 3 5.06 53.27 37.45
N VAL A 4 5.25 52.11 38.04
CA VAL A 4 5.96 50.98 37.43
C VAL A 4 4.95 50.25 36.58
N VAL A 5 5.17 50.23 35.24
CA VAL A 5 4.38 49.45 34.30
C VAL A 5 5.16 48.14 34.08
N LEU A 6 4.63 47.00 34.58
CA LEU A 6 5.15 45.66 34.27
C LEU A 6 4.67 45.27 32.89
N PRO A 7 5.56 44.80 31.98
CA PRO A 7 5.14 44.18 30.74
C PRO A 7 4.66 42.77 31.00
N LEU A 8 3.41 42.45 30.62
CA LEU A 8 2.90 41.08 30.55
C LEU A 8 3.58 40.36 29.40
N ALA A 9 4.47 39.44 29.72
CA ALA A 9 5.05 38.52 28.74
C ALA A 9 3.99 37.45 28.38
N PHE A 10 3.43 37.51 27.17
CA PHE A 10 2.60 36.46 26.62
C PHE A 10 3.48 35.30 26.19
N VAL A 11 3.45 34.23 26.98
CA VAL A 11 4.06 32.96 26.61
C VAL A 11 3.10 32.22 25.65
N LEU A 12 3.40 32.25 24.35
CA LEU A 12 2.73 31.44 23.37
C LEU A 12 3.21 29.99 23.52
N ILE A 13 2.42 29.14 24.16
CA ILE A 13 2.62 27.73 24.20
C ILE A 13 2.17 27.20 22.84
N ALA A 14 3.13 26.96 21.92
CA ALA A 14 2.90 26.23 20.70
C ALA A 14 2.65 24.76 21.10
N SER A 15 1.39 24.36 21.19
CA SER A 15 1.00 22.96 21.31
C SER A 15 1.27 22.25 19.98
N GLY A 16 2.48 21.73 19.83
CA GLY A 16 2.83 20.83 18.74
C GLY A 16 1.96 19.56 18.84
N GLN A 17 0.96 19.46 17.98
CA GLN A 17 0.22 18.23 17.83
C GLN A 17 1.16 17.20 17.19
N ALA A 18 1.62 16.24 17.97
CA ALA A 18 2.30 15.06 17.44
C ALA A 18 1.28 14.28 16.60
N VAL A 19 1.38 14.42 15.27
CA VAL A 19 0.64 13.54 14.36
C VAL A 19 1.22 12.14 14.57
N ALA A 20 0.45 11.25 15.17
CA ALA A 20 0.82 9.84 15.29
C ALA A 20 0.93 9.29 13.86
N GLN A 21 2.17 9.15 13.37
CA GLN A 21 2.42 8.43 12.13
C GLN A 21 2.06 6.97 12.37
N SER A 22 0.95 6.53 11.78
CA SER A 22 0.63 5.10 11.74
C SER A 22 1.70 4.40 10.91
N THR A 23 2.62 3.73 11.57
CA THR A 23 3.65 2.93 10.90
C THR A 23 2.97 1.70 10.33
N ILE A 24 2.79 1.66 9.02
CA ILE A 24 2.30 0.47 8.33
C ILE A 24 3.49 -0.48 8.20
N TYR A 25 3.43 -1.60 8.92
CA TYR A 25 4.39 -2.68 8.75
C TYR A 25 3.91 -3.57 7.60
N ALA A 26 4.59 -3.50 6.46
CA ALA A 26 4.46 -4.49 5.41
C ALA A 26 5.56 -5.54 5.60
N ILE A 27 5.24 -6.80 5.36
CA ILE A 27 6.18 -7.93 5.38
C ILE A 27 6.13 -8.67 4.04
N GLY A 28 7.19 -9.43 3.74
CA GLY A 28 7.26 -10.24 2.53
C GLY A 28 7.39 -9.40 1.26
N MET A 29 6.68 -9.80 0.20
CA MET A 29 6.81 -9.21 -1.14
C MET A 29 6.48 -7.70 -1.19
N GLY A 30 5.73 -7.20 -0.24
CA GLY A 30 5.42 -5.78 -0.14
C GLY A 30 6.61 -4.89 0.12
N LEU A 31 7.69 -5.40 0.69
CA LEU A 31 8.93 -4.65 0.95
C LEU A 31 9.82 -4.50 -0.29
N ASN A 32 9.57 -5.25 -1.34
CA ASN A 32 10.30 -5.15 -2.59
C ASN A 32 9.97 -3.84 -3.31
N SER A 33 10.90 -3.40 -4.17
CA SER A 33 10.64 -2.23 -5.01
C SER A 33 9.67 -2.54 -6.14
N CYS A 34 9.01 -1.52 -6.65
CA CYS A 34 8.23 -1.60 -7.87
C CYS A 34 9.06 -2.12 -9.06
N GLY A 35 10.35 -1.76 -9.14
CA GLY A 35 11.25 -2.29 -10.17
C GLY A 35 11.42 -3.81 -10.08
N GLN A 36 11.55 -4.36 -8.86
CA GLN A 36 11.60 -5.81 -8.66
C GLN A 36 10.27 -6.49 -9.03
N TYR A 37 9.14 -5.89 -8.67
CA TYR A 37 7.83 -6.37 -9.08
C TYR A 37 7.71 -6.41 -10.61
N LEU A 38 8.02 -5.32 -11.30
CA LEU A 38 7.95 -5.24 -12.77
C LEU A 38 8.86 -6.28 -13.45
N SER A 39 10.04 -6.51 -12.90
CA SER A 39 10.95 -7.55 -13.39
C SER A 39 10.35 -8.95 -13.25
N ALA A 40 9.71 -9.25 -12.11
CA ALA A 40 9.09 -10.54 -11.86
C ALA A 40 7.90 -10.80 -12.80
N VAL A 41 7.09 -9.78 -13.10
CA VAL A 41 5.90 -9.92 -13.96
C VAL A 41 6.18 -9.69 -15.45
N HIS A 42 7.41 -9.39 -15.82
CA HIS A 42 7.80 -9.01 -17.19
C HIS A 42 7.40 -10.06 -18.25
N ASN A 43 7.59 -11.34 -17.95
CA ASN A 43 7.31 -12.43 -18.89
C ASN A 43 5.84 -12.89 -18.88
N HIS A 44 5.00 -12.23 -18.10
CA HIS A 44 3.60 -12.58 -17.98
C HIS A 44 2.72 -11.47 -18.57
N PRO A 45 1.82 -11.79 -19.52
CA PRO A 45 0.90 -10.80 -20.05
C PRO A 45 0.07 -10.16 -18.93
N PRO A 46 -0.19 -8.84 -18.99
CA PRO A 46 -0.99 -8.17 -17.98
C PRO A 46 -2.37 -8.80 -17.82
N GLY A 47 -2.80 -8.98 -16.58
CA GLY A 47 -4.13 -9.52 -16.28
C GLY A 47 -4.28 -11.04 -16.44
N THR A 48 -3.20 -11.78 -16.68
CA THR A 48 -3.27 -13.25 -16.85
C THR A 48 -3.28 -14.01 -15.52
N TYR A 49 -2.93 -13.36 -14.43
CA TYR A 49 -2.94 -13.99 -13.10
C TYR A 49 -4.29 -13.82 -12.44
N THR A 50 -5.24 -14.67 -12.78
CA THR A 50 -6.60 -14.56 -12.28
C THR A 50 -6.97 -15.57 -11.20
N SER A 51 -6.18 -16.63 -11.04
CA SER A 51 -6.48 -17.66 -10.06
C SER A 51 -5.19 -18.17 -9.39
N ILE A 52 -5.27 -18.30 -8.08
CA ILE A 52 -4.31 -19.06 -7.31
C ILE A 52 -4.77 -20.52 -7.42
N GLU A 53 -4.49 -21.15 -8.54
CA GLU A 53 -4.57 -22.59 -8.59
C GLU A 53 -3.54 -23.15 -7.62
N ARG A 54 -3.95 -24.11 -6.81
CA ARG A 54 -2.99 -24.80 -5.94
C ARG A 54 -1.94 -25.43 -6.83
N PRO A 55 -0.64 -25.16 -6.58
CA PRO A 55 0.39 -25.84 -7.34
C PRO A 55 0.22 -27.33 -7.15
N GLN A 56 0.39 -28.08 -8.22
CA GLN A 56 0.47 -29.53 -8.14
C GLN A 56 1.70 -29.90 -7.32
N GLU A 57 1.69 -31.06 -6.68
CA GLU A 57 2.84 -31.53 -5.90
C GLU A 57 4.12 -31.42 -6.75
N GLY A 58 5.08 -30.60 -6.30
CA GLY A 58 6.35 -30.35 -7.00
C GLY A 58 6.42 -29.07 -7.84
N GLU A 59 5.34 -28.33 -8.03
CA GLU A 59 5.39 -27.01 -8.64
C GLU A 59 5.72 -25.93 -7.61
N PHE A 60 6.75 -25.16 -7.90
CA PHE A 60 7.08 -23.96 -7.14
C PHE A 60 6.31 -22.77 -7.70
N PHE A 61 5.70 -21.98 -6.83
CA PHE A 61 5.18 -20.68 -7.23
C PHE A 61 6.32 -19.84 -7.82
N ASP A 62 6.12 -19.33 -9.02
CA ASP A 62 7.03 -18.33 -9.56
C ASP A 62 6.94 -17.02 -8.75
N GLU A 63 7.90 -16.13 -8.97
CA GLU A 63 7.96 -14.88 -8.21
C GLU A 63 6.74 -14.00 -8.48
N ALA A 64 6.21 -13.99 -9.70
CA ALA A 64 5.02 -13.24 -10.05
C ALA A 64 3.78 -13.71 -9.26
N SER A 65 3.58 -15.03 -9.13
CA SER A 65 2.50 -15.61 -8.33
C SER A 65 2.59 -15.24 -6.85
N ARG A 66 3.81 -15.14 -6.31
CA ARG A 66 4.02 -14.69 -4.92
C ARG A 66 3.57 -13.25 -4.71
N TYR A 67 3.84 -12.36 -5.65
CA TYR A 67 3.33 -11.00 -5.58
C TYR A 67 1.81 -10.95 -5.61
N GLN A 68 1.18 -11.76 -6.46
CA GLN A 68 -0.28 -11.80 -6.53
C GLN A 68 -0.94 -12.31 -5.26
N GLN A 69 -0.39 -13.38 -4.67
CA GLN A 69 -0.87 -13.88 -3.39
C GLN A 69 -0.73 -12.83 -2.29
N TRP A 70 0.41 -12.14 -2.26
CA TRP A 70 0.64 -11.09 -1.29
C TRP A 70 -0.37 -9.93 -1.48
N LEU A 71 -0.57 -9.47 -2.72
CA LEU A 71 -1.52 -8.41 -3.05
C LEU A 71 -2.95 -8.80 -2.70
N GLY A 72 -3.36 -10.02 -3.04
CA GLY A 72 -4.67 -10.55 -2.68
C GLY A 72 -4.89 -10.57 -1.17
N GLY A 73 -3.90 -11.00 -0.41
CA GLY A 73 -3.92 -11.00 1.06
C GLY A 73 -3.99 -9.58 1.64
N PHE A 74 -3.19 -8.66 1.10
CA PHE A 74 -3.18 -7.26 1.54
C PHE A 74 -4.53 -6.59 1.33
N ILE A 75 -5.12 -6.72 0.13
CA ILE A 75 -6.40 -6.12 -0.22
C ILE A 75 -7.54 -6.76 0.59
N SER A 76 -7.56 -8.08 0.72
CA SER A 76 -8.54 -8.79 1.53
C SER A 76 -8.46 -8.38 3.00
N GLY A 77 -7.24 -8.26 3.53
CA GLY A 77 -7.02 -7.79 4.90
C GLY A 77 -7.45 -6.34 5.11
N SER A 78 -7.26 -5.47 4.10
CA SER A 78 -7.73 -4.08 4.16
C SER A 78 -9.26 -3.98 4.17
N ASN A 79 -9.92 -4.87 3.44
CA ASN A 79 -11.39 -4.93 3.41
C ASN A 79 -11.99 -5.40 4.74
N TRP A 80 -11.28 -6.24 5.50
CA TRP A 80 -11.77 -6.78 6.77
C TRP A 80 -12.09 -5.70 7.81
N LYS A 81 -11.37 -4.58 7.78
CA LYS A 81 -11.52 -3.49 8.76
C LYS A 81 -12.43 -2.36 8.29
N LYS A 82 -12.94 -2.42 7.07
CA LYS A 82 -13.79 -1.36 6.52
C LYS A 82 -15.26 -1.70 6.69
N ASP A 83 -16.07 -0.69 6.98
CA ASP A 83 -17.51 -0.79 6.88
C ASP A 83 -17.92 -1.18 5.45
N SER A 84 -18.98 -1.96 5.33
CA SER A 84 -19.40 -2.65 4.12
C SER A 84 -19.59 -1.80 2.85
N GLY A 85 -19.50 -0.46 2.96
CA GLY A 85 -19.67 0.48 1.84
C GLY A 85 -18.38 0.83 1.08
N ASN A 86 -17.21 0.64 1.68
CA ASN A 86 -15.94 1.14 1.15
C ASN A 86 -14.93 0.02 0.82
N ASN A 87 -15.42 -1.19 0.59
CA ASN A 87 -14.56 -2.32 0.25
C ASN A 87 -14.12 -2.25 -1.20
N VAL A 88 -12.85 -2.55 -1.45
CA VAL A 88 -12.34 -2.78 -2.79
C VAL A 88 -12.99 -4.04 -3.35
N ARG A 89 -13.73 -3.88 -4.46
CA ARG A 89 -14.39 -4.97 -5.19
C ARG A 89 -13.81 -5.02 -6.59
N THR A 90 -12.87 -5.92 -6.79
CA THR A 90 -12.17 -6.07 -8.06
C THR A 90 -11.62 -7.48 -8.19
N ASP A 91 -11.14 -7.83 -9.37
CA ASP A 91 -10.47 -9.10 -9.64
C ASP A 91 -8.94 -8.96 -9.69
N GLY A 92 -8.25 -10.10 -9.69
CA GLY A 92 -6.79 -10.13 -9.72
C GLY A 92 -6.20 -9.54 -11.01
N ALA A 93 -6.91 -9.65 -12.14
CA ALA A 93 -6.46 -9.09 -13.41
C ALA A 93 -6.44 -7.57 -13.39
N ALA A 94 -7.49 -6.95 -12.84
CA ALA A 94 -7.57 -5.51 -12.70
C ALA A 94 -6.51 -4.98 -11.72
N ILE A 95 -6.26 -5.69 -10.62
CA ILE A 95 -5.19 -5.37 -9.68
C ILE A 95 -3.84 -5.39 -10.39
N ASP A 96 -3.52 -6.45 -11.15
CA ASP A 96 -2.26 -6.60 -11.86
C ASP A 96 -2.03 -5.45 -12.86
N VAL A 97 -3.02 -5.14 -13.68
CA VAL A 97 -2.94 -4.04 -14.67
C VAL A 97 -2.69 -2.69 -13.98
N TRP A 98 -3.40 -2.41 -12.90
CA TRP A 98 -3.25 -1.17 -12.15
C TRP A 98 -1.87 -1.08 -11.48
N MET A 99 -1.44 -2.15 -10.82
CA MET A 99 -0.15 -2.22 -10.15
C MET A 99 1.02 -1.99 -11.10
N ARG A 100 1.00 -2.61 -12.29
CA ARG A 100 2.04 -2.41 -13.30
C ARG A 100 2.13 -0.95 -13.72
N ARG A 101 1.00 -0.33 -14.07
CA ARG A 101 0.95 1.08 -14.47
C ARG A 101 1.49 2.00 -13.38
N TRP A 102 1.08 1.78 -12.13
CA TRP A 102 1.54 2.58 -11.02
C TRP A 102 3.05 2.42 -10.77
N CYS A 103 3.53 1.19 -10.80
CA CYS A 103 4.93 0.85 -10.60
C CYS A 103 5.84 1.36 -11.73
N GLU A 104 5.37 1.38 -12.97
CA GLU A 104 6.10 1.99 -14.10
C GLU A 104 6.42 3.47 -13.86
N HIS A 105 5.50 4.19 -13.23
CA HIS A 105 5.70 5.60 -12.87
C HIS A 105 6.47 5.79 -11.54
N ASN A 106 6.59 4.74 -10.73
CA ASN A 106 7.16 4.80 -9.40
C ASN A 106 8.14 3.64 -9.12
N PRO A 107 9.17 3.42 -9.95
CA PRO A 107 9.98 2.19 -9.90
C PRO A 107 10.78 2.01 -8.60
N THR A 108 11.09 3.10 -7.90
CA THR A 108 11.86 3.08 -6.64
C THR A 108 10.97 2.95 -5.40
N LYS A 109 9.66 3.10 -5.55
CA LYS A 109 8.69 2.93 -4.46
C LYS A 109 8.53 1.45 -4.11
N LYS A 110 7.97 1.20 -2.95
CA LYS A 110 7.70 -0.16 -2.47
C LYS A 110 6.36 -0.68 -2.99
N VAL A 111 6.26 -1.99 -3.18
CA VAL A 111 5.03 -2.64 -3.63
C VAL A 111 3.88 -2.37 -2.65
N PHE A 112 4.15 -2.32 -1.33
CA PHE A 112 3.08 -2.00 -0.36
C PHE A 112 2.56 -0.56 -0.51
N GLU A 113 3.39 0.40 -0.95
CA GLU A 113 2.94 1.77 -1.21
C GLU A 113 1.97 1.80 -2.41
N ALA A 114 2.28 1.01 -3.45
CA ALA A 114 1.38 0.82 -4.58
C ALA A 114 0.05 0.17 -4.15
N ALA A 115 0.12 -0.91 -3.37
CA ALA A 115 -1.05 -1.60 -2.86
C ALA A 115 -1.93 -0.70 -1.97
N ALA A 116 -1.31 0.12 -1.12
CA ALA A 116 -2.03 1.11 -0.30
C ALA A 116 -2.69 2.18 -1.18
N ALA A 117 -2.00 2.70 -2.20
CA ALA A 117 -2.55 3.66 -3.14
C ALA A 117 -3.76 3.08 -3.90
N PHE A 118 -3.66 1.82 -4.33
CA PHE A 118 -4.76 1.10 -4.95
C PHE A 118 -6.00 1.03 -4.06
N VAL A 119 -5.82 0.61 -2.80
CA VAL A 119 -6.92 0.51 -1.83
C VAL A 119 -7.57 1.86 -1.55
N LEU A 120 -6.77 2.93 -1.47
CA LEU A 120 -7.29 4.29 -1.27
C LEU A 120 -8.06 4.83 -2.48
N GLU A 121 -7.63 4.47 -3.69
CA GLU A 121 -8.30 4.90 -4.92
C GLU A 121 -9.60 4.13 -5.18
N GLN A 122 -9.58 2.80 -5.00
CA GLN A 122 -10.70 1.93 -5.33
C GLN A 122 -11.71 1.75 -4.18
N GLY A 123 -11.34 2.07 -2.97
CA GLY A 123 -12.18 1.92 -1.77
C GLY A 123 -13.04 3.15 -1.44
N LYS A 124 -13.40 3.95 -2.43
CA LYS A 124 -14.24 5.15 -2.27
C LYS A 124 -15.71 4.83 -2.54
#